data_83b7704cd234b39fa0b7bf8fe8bcee05
#
_entry.id   83b7704cd234b39fa0b7bf8fe8bcee05
#
_cell.length_a   1.000
_cell.length_b   1.000
_cell.length_c   1.000
_cell.angle_alpha   90.00
_cell.angle_beta   90.00
_cell.angle_gamma   90.00
#
_symmetry.space_group_name_H-M   'P 1'
#
loop_
_entity.id
_entity.type
_entity.pdbx_description
1 polymer ?
#
loop_
_entity_poly.entity_id
_entity_poly.type
_entity_poly.pdbx_seq_one_letter_code
_entity_poly.pdbx_strand_id
1 'polypeptide(L)'
;MLLVRNIRLPLTCPDPDAEAAAKALAILRVPARKAAHCGVAKLSVDARHGAPVLVYTIAVTLKDEGEESALAGASPCVCFTQPPAFTFPRGKMPLAHRPVVVGLGPAGLFAALLLARSGYRPLVLERGPALDERIRAVSHFEKTGELNPNANIQFGEGGAGTFSDGKLTTRVGDPLCAFVTGAFLDHGAPADIAWRQKPHVGTDLLRDVIRSIRGEIESLGGEVRFNTALTGLQIRNGALTGIDTTAGSVACEQLILAVGHSARDTFAMLHELGLPLACKPFSVGFRAEHLQTEIDKSLYHGAAGHPALPKGEYQLSQHVSGGRCVYTFCMCPGGTVCAAASEEGGVVTNGMSCLLYTSDA
;
A
#
# COMPACT_ATOMS: atom_id res chain seq x y z
N MET A 1 -10.31 -5.74 -23.15
CA MET A 1 -8.96 -6.30 -22.94
C MET A 1 -9.08 -7.76 -22.57
N LEU A 2 -8.28 -8.62 -23.19
CA LEU A 2 -8.20 -10.05 -22.90
C LEU A 2 -7.06 -10.34 -21.92
N LEU A 3 -7.29 -11.23 -20.97
CA LEU A 3 -6.25 -11.77 -20.09
C LEU A 3 -5.99 -13.22 -20.46
N VAL A 4 -4.75 -13.52 -20.84
CA VAL A 4 -4.27 -14.89 -21.11
C VAL A 4 -3.46 -15.36 -19.92
N ARG A 5 -3.99 -16.33 -19.18
CA ARG A 5 -3.48 -16.80 -17.88
C ARG A 5 -2.66 -18.09 -18.02
N ASN A 6 -1.89 -18.41 -16.96
CA ASN A 6 -1.15 -19.66 -16.82
C ASN A 6 -0.09 -19.91 -17.89
N ILE A 7 0.55 -18.87 -18.42
CA ILE A 7 1.68 -19.02 -19.32
C ILE A 7 2.91 -19.32 -18.47
N ARG A 8 3.43 -20.53 -18.58
CA ARG A 8 4.55 -21.02 -17.77
C ARG A 8 5.84 -20.99 -18.59
N LEU A 9 6.89 -20.42 -18.00
CA LEU A 9 8.22 -20.30 -18.60
C LEU A 9 9.29 -20.76 -17.61
N PRO A 10 10.34 -21.45 -18.08
CA PRO A 10 11.47 -21.80 -17.22
C PRO A 10 12.31 -20.54 -16.93
N LEU A 11 13.07 -20.58 -15.82
CA LEU A 11 13.99 -19.49 -15.47
C LEU A 11 15.10 -19.27 -16.50
N THR A 12 15.39 -20.28 -17.30
CA THR A 12 16.42 -20.21 -18.37
C THR A 12 15.96 -19.47 -19.63
N CYS A 13 14.71 -18.99 -19.67
CA CYS A 13 14.22 -18.22 -20.82
C CYS A 13 14.97 -16.88 -20.90
N PRO A 14 15.62 -16.56 -22.03
CA PRO A 14 16.45 -15.34 -22.12
C PRO A 14 15.64 -14.05 -22.06
N ASP A 15 14.44 -14.04 -22.67
CA ASP A 15 13.49 -12.92 -22.64
C ASP A 15 12.11 -13.47 -22.32
N PRO A 16 11.82 -13.63 -21.01
CA PRO A 16 10.58 -14.26 -20.59
C PRO A 16 9.35 -13.41 -20.87
N ASP A 17 9.45 -12.08 -20.89
CA ASP A 17 8.32 -11.20 -21.15
C ASP A 17 7.89 -11.27 -22.62
N ALA A 18 8.86 -11.20 -23.55
CA ALA A 18 8.59 -11.34 -24.98
C ALA A 18 8.05 -12.74 -25.33
N GLU A 19 8.62 -13.79 -24.74
CA GLU A 19 8.16 -15.16 -24.97
C GLU A 19 6.74 -15.38 -24.41
N ALA A 20 6.42 -14.82 -23.23
CA ALA A 20 5.09 -14.88 -22.65
C ALA A 20 4.05 -14.16 -23.55
N ALA A 21 4.42 -12.99 -24.08
CA ALA A 21 3.58 -12.24 -25.01
C ALA A 21 3.34 -13.03 -26.32
N ALA A 22 4.38 -13.62 -26.88
CA ALA A 22 4.28 -14.46 -28.09
C ALA A 22 3.35 -15.67 -27.86
N LYS A 23 3.51 -16.37 -26.74
CA LYS A 23 2.62 -17.49 -26.35
C LYS A 23 1.17 -17.04 -26.16
N ALA A 24 0.94 -15.86 -25.55
CA ALA A 24 -0.40 -15.33 -25.40
C ALA A 24 -1.10 -15.11 -26.74
N LEU A 25 -0.40 -14.48 -27.69
CA LEU A 25 -0.90 -14.26 -29.04
C LEU A 25 -1.16 -15.57 -29.80
N ALA A 26 -0.29 -16.57 -29.62
CA ALA A 26 -0.49 -17.90 -30.20
C ALA A 26 -1.71 -18.62 -29.63
N ILE A 27 -1.95 -18.54 -28.31
CA ILE A 27 -3.15 -19.09 -27.65
C ILE A 27 -4.42 -18.43 -28.20
N LEU A 28 -4.40 -17.12 -28.41
CA LEU A 28 -5.50 -16.35 -29.00
C LEU A 28 -5.64 -16.57 -30.50
N ARG A 29 -4.64 -17.14 -31.18
CA ARG A 29 -4.52 -17.24 -32.64
C ARG A 29 -4.60 -15.87 -33.33
N VAL A 30 -4.03 -14.86 -32.69
CA VAL A 30 -4.01 -13.48 -33.17
C VAL A 30 -2.61 -13.11 -33.64
N PRO A 31 -2.42 -12.64 -34.87
CA PRO A 31 -1.14 -12.14 -35.32
C PRO A 31 -0.77 -10.84 -34.61
N ALA A 32 0.52 -10.63 -34.29
CA ALA A 32 1.00 -9.49 -33.51
C ALA A 32 0.55 -8.12 -34.08
N ARG A 33 0.42 -8.00 -35.40
CA ARG A 33 -0.06 -6.75 -36.08
C ARG A 33 -1.49 -6.33 -35.70
N LYS A 34 -2.32 -7.27 -35.20
CA LYS A 34 -3.69 -6.97 -34.73
C LYS A 34 -3.74 -6.53 -33.27
N ALA A 35 -2.71 -6.79 -32.48
CA ALA A 35 -2.63 -6.29 -31.12
C ALA A 35 -2.32 -4.80 -31.11
N ALA A 36 -3.11 -4.03 -30.38
CA ALA A 36 -2.83 -2.64 -30.03
C ALA A 36 -1.88 -2.58 -28.82
N HIS A 37 -2.05 -3.51 -27.87
CA HIS A 37 -1.20 -3.67 -26.70
C HIS A 37 -1.07 -5.16 -26.37
N CYS A 38 0.13 -5.56 -25.93
CA CYS A 38 0.39 -6.88 -25.40
C CYS A 38 1.48 -6.74 -24.33
N GLY A 39 1.13 -6.97 -23.06
CA GLY A 39 2.04 -6.76 -21.96
C GLY A 39 1.71 -7.60 -20.73
N VAL A 40 2.62 -7.59 -19.76
CA VAL A 40 2.47 -8.35 -18.53
C VAL A 40 1.38 -7.72 -17.66
N ALA A 41 0.33 -8.51 -17.33
CA ALA A 41 -0.71 -8.12 -16.38
C ALA A 41 -0.47 -8.73 -15.00
N LYS A 42 0.26 -9.87 -14.94
CA LYS A 42 0.62 -10.52 -13.69
C LYS A 42 1.81 -11.42 -13.89
N LEU A 43 2.76 -11.36 -12.96
CA LEU A 43 3.87 -12.30 -12.84
C LEU A 43 3.92 -12.88 -11.43
N SER A 44 4.04 -14.19 -11.34
CA SER A 44 4.27 -14.94 -10.12
C SER A 44 5.27 -16.05 -10.34
N VAL A 45 5.84 -16.58 -9.26
CA VAL A 45 6.73 -17.75 -9.29
C VAL A 45 5.99 -18.95 -8.71
N ASP A 46 6.08 -20.09 -9.40
CA ASP A 46 5.62 -21.36 -8.86
C ASP A 46 6.84 -22.25 -8.58
N ALA A 47 7.15 -22.40 -7.28
CA ALA A 47 8.26 -23.22 -6.78
C ALA A 47 7.77 -24.46 -6.00
N ARG A 48 6.50 -24.82 -6.09
CA ARG A 48 5.91 -25.90 -5.29
C ARG A 48 6.33 -27.29 -5.74
N HIS A 49 6.67 -27.45 -7.01
CA HIS A 49 6.93 -28.76 -7.59
C HIS A 49 8.13 -28.68 -8.54
N GLY A 50 9.30 -29.18 -8.09
CA GLY A 50 10.52 -29.22 -8.91
C GLY A 50 11.19 -27.84 -9.07
N ALA A 51 11.81 -27.61 -10.24
CA ALA A 51 12.46 -26.34 -10.51
C ALA A 51 11.44 -25.18 -10.57
N PRO A 52 11.73 -24.02 -9.99
CA PRO A 52 10.85 -22.85 -10.05
C PRO A 52 10.59 -22.43 -11.50
N VAL A 53 9.35 -22.01 -11.76
CA VAL A 53 8.93 -21.48 -13.07
C VAL A 53 8.25 -20.14 -12.91
N LEU A 54 8.40 -19.29 -13.91
CA LEU A 54 7.68 -18.04 -14.03
C LEU A 54 6.27 -18.31 -14.56
N VAL A 55 5.27 -17.73 -13.95
CA VAL A 55 3.85 -17.88 -14.33
C VAL A 55 3.28 -16.52 -14.66
N TYR A 56 2.99 -16.32 -15.93
CA TYR A 56 2.50 -15.07 -16.48
C TYR A 56 0.99 -15.08 -16.69
N THR A 57 0.39 -13.90 -16.54
CA THR A 57 -0.84 -13.51 -17.19
C THR A 57 -0.53 -12.32 -18.08
N ILE A 58 -0.87 -12.43 -19.35
CA ILE A 58 -0.64 -11.39 -20.35
C ILE A 58 -1.94 -10.69 -20.67
N ALA A 59 -1.91 -9.35 -20.65
CA ALA A 59 -2.98 -8.51 -21.14
C ALA A 59 -2.81 -8.24 -22.62
N VAL A 60 -3.86 -8.51 -23.41
CA VAL A 60 -3.88 -8.25 -24.84
C VAL A 60 -5.07 -7.36 -25.16
N THR A 61 -4.80 -6.20 -25.78
CA THR A 61 -5.81 -5.33 -26.35
C THR A 61 -5.70 -5.37 -27.84
N LEU A 62 -6.80 -5.59 -28.54
CA LEU A 62 -6.83 -5.62 -29.99
C LEU A 62 -7.13 -4.23 -30.57
N LYS A 63 -6.74 -4.01 -31.82
CA LYS A 63 -7.07 -2.79 -32.58
C LYS A 63 -8.57 -2.67 -32.87
N ASP A 64 -9.25 -3.82 -32.98
CA ASP A 64 -10.70 -3.93 -33.07
C ASP A 64 -11.26 -4.50 -31.76
N GLU A 65 -11.90 -3.65 -30.98
CA GLU A 65 -12.50 -4.01 -29.69
C GLU A 65 -13.61 -5.06 -29.84
N GLY A 66 -14.30 -5.11 -30.98
CA GLY A 66 -15.35 -6.09 -31.26
C GLY A 66 -14.83 -7.53 -31.32
N GLU A 67 -13.59 -7.73 -31.74
CA GLU A 67 -12.97 -9.06 -31.80
C GLU A 67 -12.64 -9.61 -30.38
N GLU A 68 -12.43 -8.73 -29.37
CA GLU A 68 -12.04 -9.15 -28.02
C GLU A 68 -13.12 -9.99 -27.32
N SER A 69 -14.38 -9.57 -27.43
CA SER A 69 -15.49 -10.29 -26.80
C SER A 69 -15.73 -11.65 -27.44
N ALA A 70 -15.47 -11.80 -28.73
CA ALA A 70 -15.59 -13.07 -29.45
C ALA A 70 -14.49 -14.08 -29.06
N LEU A 71 -13.33 -13.58 -28.64
CA LEU A 71 -12.21 -14.40 -28.18
C LEU A 71 -12.30 -14.74 -26.68
N ALA A 72 -13.19 -14.06 -25.93
CA ALA A 72 -13.42 -14.37 -24.54
C ALA A 72 -13.94 -15.82 -24.40
N GLY A 73 -13.26 -16.63 -23.59
CA GLY A 73 -13.62 -18.05 -23.42
C GLY A 73 -13.16 -19.00 -24.55
N ALA A 74 -12.40 -18.50 -25.55
CA ALA A 74 -11.80 -19.36 -26.59
C ALA A 74 -10.89 -20.46 -25.99
N SER A 75 -10.42 -20.28 -24.77
CA SER A 75 -9.68 -21.28 -23.99
C SER A 75 -9.97 -21.04 -22.50
N PRO A 76 -9.88 -22.08 -21.63
CA PRO A 76 -10.05 -21.93 -20.18
C PRO A 76 -9.07 -20.91 -19.52
N CYS A 77 -7.97 -20.62 -20.18
CA CYS A 77 -7.00 -19.63 -19.73
C CYS A 77 -7.25 -18.22 -20.25
N VAL A 78 -8.27 -17.99 -21.07
CA VAL A 78 -8.62 -16.68 -21.65
C VAL A 78 -9.88 -16.12 -21.00
N CYS A 79 -9.79 -14.91 -20.48
CA CYS A 79 -10.96 -14.18 -19.99
C CYS A 79 -10.94 -12.73 -20.48
N PHE A 80 -12.14 -12.17 -20.68
CA PHE A 80 -12.30 -10.76 -20.94
C PHE A 80 -12.36 -9.98 -19.61
N THR A 81 -11.77 -8.82 -19.55
CA THR A 81 -11.86 -7.89 -18.44
C THR A 81 -11.92 -6.45 -18.94
N GLN A 82 -12.55 -5.60 -18.18
CA GLN A 82 -12.50 -4.16 -18.39
C GLN A 82 -11.71 -3.51 -17.28
N PRO A 83 -10.82 -2.56 -17.56
CA PRO A 83 -10.20 -1.77 -16.51
C PRO A 83 -11.26 -1.13 -15.63
N PRO A 84 -11.11 -1.12 -14.31
CA PRO A 84 -12.06 -0.46 -13.44
C PRO A 84 -12.08 1.05 -13.75
N ALA A 85 -13.28 1.58 -14.03
CA ALA A 85 -13.49 3.00 -14.14
C ALA A 85 -13.96 3.54 -12.77
N PHE A 86 -13.27 4.55 -12.26
CA PHE A 86 -13.62 5.15 -10.98
C PHE A 86 -14.36 6.47 -11.23
N THR A 87 -15.60 6.54 -10.77
CA THR A 87 -16.37 7.78 -10.68
C THR A 87 -16.69 8.04 -9.22
N PHE A 88 -16.22 9.15 -8.72
CA PHE A 88 -16.52 9.57 -7.35
C PHE A 88 -17.62 10.63 -7.40
N PRO A 89 -18.85 10.30 -6.90
CA PRO A 89 -19.96 11.24 -6.94
C PRO A 89 -19.65 12.44 -6.06
N ARG A 90 -19.85 13.64 -6.58
CA ARG A 90 -19.77 14.86 -5.79
C ARG A 90 -21.06 15.06 -5.00
N GLY A 91 -20.95 15.60 -3.79
CA GLY A 91 -22.08 16.05 -3.01
C GLY A 91 -22.84 17.18 -3.75
N LYS A 92 -24.16 17.22 -3.58
CA LYS A 92 -25.02 18.23 -4.19
C LYS A 92 -25.07 19.55 -3.40
N MET A 93 -24.76 19.49 -2.11
CA MET A 93 -24.78 20.67 -1.23
C MET A 93 -23.37 21.30 -1.18
N PRO A 94 -23.27 22.63 -1.34
CA PRO A 94 -22.00 23.31 -1.15
C PRO A 94 -21.59 23.23 0.33
N LEU A 95 -20.30 23.08 0.60
CA LEU A 95 -19.72 23.20 1.92
C LEU A 95 -19.43 24.68 2.21
N ALA A 96 -19.73 25.16 3.42
CA ALA A 96 -19.36 26.52 3.86
C ALA A 96 -17.85 26.60 4.14
N HIS A 97 -17.28 25.48 4.64
CA HIS A 97 -15.86 25.34 4.94
C HIS A 97 -15.28 24.16 4.16
N ARG A 98 -13.98 24.16 3.96
CA ARG A 98 -13.28 23.04 3.34
C ARG A 98 -13.31 21.81 4.24
N PRO A 99 -13.38 20.58 3.69
CA PRO A 99 -13.33 19.36 4.49
C PRO A 99 -11.97 19.24 5.18
N VAL A 100 -11.97 18.72 6.40
CA VAL A 100 -10.76 18.50 7.19
C VAL A 100 -10.45 17.01 7.23
N VAL A 101 -9.17 16.67 7.02
CA VAL A 101 -8.63 15.31 7.16
C VAL A 101 -7.62 15.33 8.30
N VAL A 102 -7.81 14.50 9.32
CA VAL A 102 -6.90 14.39 10.47
C VAL A 102 -6.08 13.12 10.36
N GLY A 103 -4.76 13.29 10.26
CA GLY A 103 -3.76 12.27 10.01
C GLY A 103 -3.34 12.20 8.54
N LEU A 104 -2.04 12.22 8.29
CA LEU A 104 -1.43 12.09 6.95
C LEU A 104 -0.76 10.73 6.77
N GLY A 105 -1.32 9.69 7.42
CA GLY A 105 -1.00 8.29 7.11
C GLY A 105 -1.65 7.84 5.80
N PRO A 106 -1.52 6.56 5.40
CA PRO A 106 -2.05 6.09 4.11
C PRO A 106 -3.53 6.45 3.89
N ALA A 107 -4.39 6.26 4.89
CA ALA A 107 -5.81 6.56 4.76
C ALA A 107 -6.06 8.06 4.54
N GLY A 108 -5.41 8.93 5.31
CA GLY A 108 -5.58 10.38 5.19
C GLY A 108 -4.97 10.94 3.90
N LEU A 109 -3.82 10.41 3.48
CA LEU A 109 -3.16 10.80 2.23
C LEU A 109 -4.06 10.55 1.02
N PHE A 110 -4.64 9.35 0.91
CA PHE A 110 -5.55 9.01 -0.18
C PHE A 110 -6.91 9.71 -0.08
N ALA A 111 -7.43 9.93 1.13
CA ALA A 111 -8.63 10.73 1.32
C ALA A 111 -8.42 12.18 0.86
N ALA A 112 -7.30 12.79 1.25
CA ALA A 112 -6.94 14.14 0.84
C ALA A 112 -6.70 14.26 -0.66
N LEU A 113 -5.98 13.29 -1.26
CA LEU A 113 -5.75 13.24 -2.71
C LEU A 113 -7.08 13.17 -3.48
N LEU A 114 -7.97 12.28 -3.06
CA LEU A 114 -9.27 12.13 -3.71
C LEU A 114 -10.13 13.40 -3.59
N LEU A 115 -10.16 14.01 -2.41
CA LEU A 115 -10.85 15.30 -2.20
C LEU A 115 -10.25 16.41 -3.06
N ALA A 116 -8.91 16.50 -3.12
CA ALA A 116 -8.22 17.50 -3.94
C ALA A 116 -8.51 17.31 -5.43
N ARG A 117 -8.39 16.10 -5.96
CA ARG A 117 -8.74 15.74 -7.35
C ARG A 117 -10.23 16.01 -7.65
N SER A 118 -11.10 15.95 -6.63
CA SER A 118 -12.51 16.28 -6.73
C SER A 118 -12.80 17.79 -6.58
N GLY A 119 -11.80 18.63 -6.35
CA GLY A 119 -11.92 20.10 -6.25
C GLY A 119 -12.37 20.63 -4.90
N TYR A 120 -12.31 19.83 -3.82
CA TYR A 120 -12.75 20.22 -2.47
C TYR A 120 -11.73 21.02 -1.67
N ARG A 121 -10.47 21.09 -2.06
CA ARG A 121 -9.38 21.81 -1.39
C ARG A 121 -9.26 21.43 0.10
N PRO A 122 -8.98 20.17 0.46
CA PRO A 122 -8.99 19.73 1.85
C PRO A 122 -7.95 20.46 2.70
N LEU A 123 -8.24 20.62 4.00
CA LEU A 123 -7.25 20.91 5.02
C LEU A 123 -6.83 19.61 5.68
N VAL A 124 -5.55 19.29 5.62
CA VAL A 124 -4.97 18.10 6.25
C VAL A 124 -4.19 18.49 7.49
N LEU A 125 -4.47 17.85 8.59
CA LEU A 125 -3.77 18.06 9.87
C LEU A 125 -2.95 16.81 10.20
N GLU A 126 -1.65 16.99 10.41
CA GLU A 126 -0.75 15.92 10.85
C GLU A 126 -0.08 16.35 12.16
N ARG A 127 -0.20 15.49 13.19
CA ARG A 127 0.39 15.79 14.52
C ARG A 127 1.90 15.83 14.49
N GLY A 128 2.51 14.99 13.65
CA GLY A 128 3.96 14.92 13.50
C GLY A 128 4.48 15.89 12.44
N PRO A 129 5.81 15.91 12.28
CA PRO A 129 6.49 16.76 11.31
C PRO A 129 6.41 16.21 9.89
N ALA A 130 6.85 17.04 8.94
CA ALA A 130 7.13 16.65 7.58
C ALA A 130 8.24 15.57 7.52
N LEU A 131 8.30 14.87 6.40
CA LEU A 131 9.09 13.66 6.23
C LEU A 131 10.57 13.80 6.61
N ASP A 132 11.24 14.88 6.21
CA ASP A 132 12.68 15.04 6.47
C ASP A 132 13.00 15.21 7.96
N GLU A 133 12.17 15.95 8.68
CA GLU A 133 12.28 16.10 10.13
C GLU A 133 11.95 14.79 10.84
N ARG A 134 10.93 14.08 10.34
CA ARG A 134 10.53 12.78 10.85
C ARG A 134 11.63 11.74 10.70
N ILE A 135 12.33 11.69 9.55
CA ILE A 135 13.47 10.80 9.32
C ILE A 135 14.57 11.09 10.37
N ARG A 136 14.85 12.36 10.65
CA ARG A 136 15.84 12.73 11.69
C ARG A 136 15.41 12.27 13.07
N ALA A 137 14.12 12.43 13.43
CA ALA A 137 13.59 12.02 14.72
C ALA A 137 13.64 10.49 14.91
N VAL A 138 13.31 9.70 13.87
CA VAL A 138 13.42 8.25 13.92
C VAL A 138 14.88 7.82 14.04
N SER A 139 15.80 8.39 13.24
CA SER A 139 17.22 8.07 13.34
C SER A 139 17.84 8.49 14.69
N HIS A 140 17.33 9.55 15.31
CA HIS A 140 17.73 9.94 16.66
C HIS A 140 17.30 8.89 17.68
N PHE A 141 16.02 8.46 17.62
CA PHE A 141 15.49 7.43 18.49
C PHE A 141 16.26 6.10 18.37
N GLU A 142 16.57 5.68 17.15
CA GLU A 142 17.34 4.45 16.89
C GLU A 142 18.75 4.49 17.54
N LYS A 143 19.36 5.66 17.60
CA LYS A 143 20.72 5.85 18.15
C LYS A 143 20.75 6.07 19.64
N THR A 144 19.76 6.74 20.20
CA THR A 144 19.80 7.25 21.58
C THR A 144 18.77 6.58 22.50
N GLY A 145 17.70 6.01 21.93
CA GLY A 145 16.54 5.55 22.68
C GLY A 145 15.59 6.68 23.10
N GLU A 146 15.87 7.95 22.78
CA GLU A 146 15.02 9.08 23.13
C GLU A 146 13.85 9.18 22.15
N LEU A 147 12.66 8.84 22.62
CA LEU A 147 11.43 8.84 21.82
C LEU A 147 10.82 10.24 21.74
N ASN A 148 10.51 10.69 20.52
CA ASN A 148 9.59 11.80 20.33
C ASN A 148 8.16 11.27 20.15
N PRO A 149 7.21 11.54 21.08
CA PRO A 149 5.85 11.00 21.01
C PRO A 149 5.04 11.52 19.81
N ASN A 150 5.44 12.63 19.19
CA ASN A 150 4.79 13.17 17.99
C ASN A 150 5.55 12.92 16.69
N ALA A 151 6.80 12.43 16.74
CA ALA A 151 7.65 12.19 15.56
C ALA A 151 8.38 10.84 15.70
N ASN A 152 7.77 9.79 15.23
CA ASN A 152 8.28 8.41 15.36
C ASN A 152 7.81 7.54 14.18
N ILE A 153 7.98 6.21 14.27
CA ILE A 153 7.53 5.29 13.21
C ILE A 153 6.01 5.27 13.03
N GLN A 154 5.22 5.68 14.02
CA GLN A 154 3.75 5.68 13.93
C GLN A 154 3.20 7.02 13.44
N PHE A 155 3.79 8.14 13.85
CA PHE A 155 3.29 9.50 13.62
C PHE A 155 4.23 10.33 12.76
N GLY A 156 3.64 11.22 11.97
CA GLY A 156 4.28 12.07 10.98
C GLY A 156 3.86 11.73 9.56
N GLU A 157 4.34 12.49 8.60
CA GLU A 157 3.99 12.37 7.18
C GLU A 157 4.12 10.93 6.66
N GLY A 158 3.06 10.41 6.03
CA GLY A 158 2.97 9.05 5.51
C GLY A 158 2.64 7.97 6.54
N GLY A 159 2.53 8.32 7.84
CA GLY A 159 2.17 7.40 8.92
C GLY A 159 3.17 6.24 9.04
N ALA A 160 2.75 5.12 9.64
CA ALA A 160 3.59 3.94 9.83
C ALA A 160 4.08 3.32 8.50
N GLY A 161 3.39 3.58 7.39
CA GLY A 161 3.78 3.10 6.05
C GLY A 161 5.14 3.60 5.59
N THR A 162 5.52 4.83 5.94
CA THR A 162 6.79 5.48 5.55
C THR A 162 8.03 4.71 6.00
N PHE A 163 7.95 3.98 7.09
CA PHE A 163 9.04 3.17 7.66
C PHE A 163 8.69 1.68 7.66
N SER A 164 7.96 1.24 6.64
CA SER A 164 7.69 -0.16 6.36
C SER A 164 8.33 -0.56 5.03
N ASP A 165 8.23 -1.83 4.67
CA ASP A 165 8.75 -2.33 3.40
C ASP A 165 7.92 -1.89 2.17
N GLY A 166 6.86 -1.13 2.35
CA GLY A 166 6.04 -0.64 1.23
C GLY A 166 5.27 -1.72 0.50
N LYS A 167 4.90 -2.81 1.17
CA LYS A 167 4.06 -3.85 0.58
C LYS A 167 2.67 -3.33 0.26
N LEU A 168 2.24 -3.60 -0.97
CA LEU A 168 0.91 -3.26 -1.47
C LEU A 168 -0.03 -4.47 -1.51
N THR A 169 0.32 -5.55 -0.82
CA THR A 169 -0.49 -6.76 -0.77
C THR A 169 -1.70 -6.56 0.13
N THR A 170 -2.89 -6.75 -0.43
CA THR A 170 -4.16 -6.74 0.29
C THR A 170 -4.94 -8.03 0.04
N ARG A 171 -5.78 -8.43 1.00
CA ARG A 171 -6.74 -9.53 0.83
C ARG A 171 -8.13 -9.02 0.42
N VAL A 172 -8.26 -7.72 0.25
CA VAL A 172 -9.50 -7.07 -0.21
C VAL A 172 -9.52 -7.09 -1.72
N GLY A 173 -10.54 -7.73 -2.30
CA GLY A 173 -10.77 -7.79 -3.75
C GLY A 173 -11.54 -6.57 -4.28
N ASP A 174 -11.36 -5.40 -3.69
CA ASP A 174 -12.08 -4.18 -4.08
C ASP A 174 -11.42 -3.53 -5.31
N PRO A 175 -12.19 -3.13 -6.34
CA PRO A 175 -11.68 -2.39 -7.48
C PRO A 175 -10.91 -1.11 -7.11
N LEU A 176 -11.22 -0.46 -5.98
CA LEU A 176 -10.52 0.72 -5.49
C LEU A 176 -9.02 0.47 -5.21
N CYS A 177 -8.60 -0.78 -5.04
CA CYS A 177 -7.18 -1.11 -4.95
C CYS A 177 -6.40 -0.65 -6.20
N ALA A 178 -7.02 -0.69 -7.38
CA ALA A 178 -6.41 -0.21 -8.62
C ALA A 178 -6.24 1.32 -8.64
N PHE A 179 -7.14 2.09 -7.98
CA PHE A 179 -6.97 3.52 -7.79
C PHE A 179 -5.72 3.83 -6.96
N VAL A 180 -5.52 3.10 -5.87
CA VAL A 180 -4.34 3.26 -5.00
C VAL A 180 -3.06 2.92 -5.76
N THR A 181 -3.03 1.77 -6.47
CA THR A 181 -1.87 1.36 -7.26
C THR A 181 -1.57 2.36 -8.37
N GLY A 182 -2.61 2.84 -9.07
CA GLY A 182 -2.48 3.87 -10.12
C GLY A 182 -1.88 5.15 -9.57
N ALA A 183 -2.37 5.64 -8.43
CA ALA A 183 -1.83 6.84 -7.80
C ALA A 183 -0.35 6.67 -7.40
N PHE A 184 0.07 5.50 -6.90
CA PHE A 184 1.47 5.24 -6.65
C PHE A 184 2.33 5.29 -7.92
N LEU A 185 1.84 4.71 -9.03
CA LEU A 185 2.52 4.75 -10.33
C LEU A 185 2.63 6.18 -10.87
N ASP A 186 1.55 6.97 -10.80
CA ASP A 186 1.52 8.38 -11.21
C ASP A 186 2.56 9.22 -10.46
N HIS A 187 2.92 8.79 -9.23
CA HIS A 187 3.85 9.49 -8.34
C HIS A 187 5.24 8.85 -8.25
N GLY A 188 5.60 8.01 -9.20
CA GLY A 188 6.98 7.52 -9.36
C GLY A 188 7.28 6.20 -8.66
N ALA A 189 6.28 5.44 -8.23
CA ALA A 189 6.51 4.07 -7.79
C ALA A 189 6.99 3.18 -8.95
N PRO A 190 7.74 2.10 -8.67
CA PRO A 190 8.22 1.18 -9.71
C PRO A 190 7.08 0.63 -10.54
N ALA A 191 7.25 0.60 -11.87
CA ALA A 191 6.22 0.13 -12.80
C ALA A 191 5.75 -1.30 -12.53
N ASP A 192 6.63 -2.13 -11.98
CA ASP A 192 6.36 -3.54 -11.71
C ASP A 192 5.33 -3.78 -10.59
N ILE A 193 5.02 -2.77 -9.75
CA ILE A 193 3.93 -2.88 -8.77
C ILE A 193 2.56 -3.12 -9.43
N ALA A 194 2.41 -2.74 -10.70
CA ALA A 194 1.17 -2.96 -11.45
C ALA A 194 0.89 -4.44 -11.72
N TRP A 195 1.91 -5.28 -11.79
CA TRP A 195 1.77 -6.65 -12.28
C TRP A 195 2.46 -7.73 -11.42
N ARG A 196 3.36 -7.37 -10.50
CA ARG A 196 3.93 -8.36 -9.59
C ARG A 196 2.86 -8.91 -8.63
N GLN A 197 2.89 -10.22 -8.36
CA GLN A 197 1.93 -10.89 -7.46
C GLN A 197 1.98 -10.33 -6.03
N LYS A 198 3.14 -9.93 -5.55
CA LYS A 198 3.39 -9.35 -4.24
C LYS A 198 4.18 -8.06 -4.42
N PRO A 199 3.51 -6.97 -4.83
CA PRO A 199 4.18 -5.73 -5.15
C PRO A 199 4.76 -5.08 -3.90
N HIS A 200 5.94 -4.47 -4.06
CA HIS A 200 6.74 -3.90 -3.01
C HIS A 200 7.41 -2.63 -3.53
N VAL A 201 7.22 -1.51 -2.84
CA VAL A 201 7.77 -0.22 -3.27
C VAL A 201 9.15 0.02 -2.68
N GLY A 202 9.39 -0.47 -1.46
CA GLY A 202 10.57 -0.15 -0.65
C GLY A 202 10.44 1.17 0.11
N THR A 203 11.03 1.23 1.28
CA THR A 203 10.98 2.42 2.16
C THR A 203 11.62 3.64 1.53
N ASP A 204 12.67 3.45 0.76
CA ASP A 204 13.45 4.48 0.05
C ASP A 204 12.60 5.22 -0.99
N LEU A 205 12.00 4.49 -1.93
CA LEU A 205 11.17 5.08 -2.98
C LEU A 205 9.81 5.57 -2.46
N LEU A 206 9.24 4.88 -1.47
CA LEU A 206 7.93 5.25 -0.92
C LEU A 206 7.93 6.66 -0.33
N ARG A 207 9.04 7.13 0.21
CA ARG A 207 9.19 8.48 0.74
C ARG A 207 9.00 9.55 -0.34
N ASP A 208 9.57 9.32 -1.52
CA ASP A 208 9.44 10.26 -2.65
C ASP A 208 8.03 10.22 -3.25
N VAL A 209 7.42 9.05 -3.32
CA VAL A 209 6.01 8.90 -3.71
C VAL A 209 5.09 9.68 -2.76
N ILE A 210 5.29 9.58 -1.45
CA ILE A 210 4.48 10.30 -0.44
C ILE A 210 4.64 11.82 -0.63
N ARG A 211 5.88 12.33 -0.79
CA ARG A 211 6.11 13.75 -1.07
C ARG A 211 5.43 14.22 -2.35
N SER A 212 5.50 13.41 -3.40
CA SER A 212 4.87 13.71 -4.69
C SER A 212 3.35 13.79 -4.58
N ILE A 213 2.71 12.84 -3.87
CA ILE A 213 1.27 12.88 -3.61
C ILE A 213 0.87 14.12 -2.81
N ARG A 214 1.63 14.47 -1.76
CA ARG A 214 1.40 15.71 -1.01
C ARG A 214 1.51 16.93 -1.91
N GLY A 215 2.54 16.99 -2.75
CA GLY A 215 2.71 18.07 -3.73
C GLY A 215 1.52 18.22 -4.68
N GLU A 216 0.91 17.13 -5.14
CA GLU A 216 -0.32 17.19 -5.93
C GLU A 216 -1.49 17.75 -5.11
N ILE A 217 -1.70 17.28 -3.87
CA ILE A 217 -2.76 17.80 -2.99
C ILE A 217 -2.64 19.32 -2.83
N GLU A 218 -1.42 19.83 -2.57
CA GLU A 218 -1.14 21.25 -2.39
C GLU A 218 -1.33 22.02 -3.70
N SER A 219 -0.89 21.49 -4.84
CA SER A 219 -1.05 22.11 -6.16
C SER A 219 -2.51 22.27 -6.59
N LEU A 220 -3.36 21.35 -6.11
CA LEU A 220 -4.82 21.39 -6.33
C LEU A 220 -5.56 22.27 -5.31
N GLY A 221 -4.84 23.04 -4.49
CA GLY A 221 -5.38 23.99 -3.52
C GLY A 221 -5.71 23.39 -2.15
N GLY A 222 -5.29 22.15 -1.88
CA GLY A 222 -5.26 21.59 -0.52
C GLY A 222 -4.19 22.29 0.33
N GLU A 223 -4.28 22.10 1.64
CA GLU A 223 -3.30 22.63 2.62
C GLU A 223 -2.93 21.54 3.60
N VAL A 224 -1.65 21.37 3.88
CA VAL A 224 -1.16 20.43 4.90
C VAL A 224 -0.52 21.20 6.05
N ARG A 225 -1.02 20.99 7.26
CA ARG A 225 -0.45 21.55 8.50
C ARG A 225 0.18 20.44 9.32
N PHE A 226 1.49 20.47 9.37
CA PHE A 226 2.29 19.61 10.24
C PHE A 226 2.35 20.14 11.67
N ASN A 227 2.80 19.30 12.61
CA ASN A 227 2.90 19.62 14.04
C ASN A 227 1.57 20.14 14.62
N THR A 228 0.45 19.66 14.06
CA THR A 228 -0.91 20.10 14.40
C THR A 228 -1.78 18.89 14.76
N ALA A 229 -1.99 18.69 16.06
CA ALA A 229 -2.81 17.59 16.56
C ALA A 229 -4.26 18.05 16.79
N LEU A 230 -5.22 17.15 16.50
CA LEU A 230 -6.61 17.31 16.90
C LEU A 230 -6.72 17.16 18.43
N THR A 231 -7.39 18.10 19.09
CA THR A 231 -7.58 18.11 20.56
C THR A 231 -9.04 18.12 20.98
N GLY A 232 -9.98 18.45 20.08
CA GLY A 232 -11.40 18.48 20.41
C GLY A 232 -12.31 18.57 19.20
N LEU A 233 -13.61 18.30 19.42
CA LEU A 233 -14.67 18.47 18.42
C LEU A 233 -15.67 19.51 18.93
N GLN A 234 -16.06 20.46 18.08
CA GLN A 234 -17.10 21.43 18.38
C GLN A 234 -18.42 20.93 17.78
N ILE A 235 -19.32 20.47 18.63
CA ILE A 235 -20.61 19.91 18.23
C ILE A 235 -21.73 20.85 18.77
N ARG A 236 -22.62 21.29 17.88
CA ARG A 236 -23.80 22.08 18.25
C ARG A 236 -25.04 21.45 17.63
N ASN A 237 -26.04 21.21 18.46
CA ASN A 237 -27.30 20.58 18.04
C ASN A 237 -27.11 19.25 17.25
N GLY A 238 -26.14 18.43 17.69
CA GLY A 238 -25.82 17.14 17.03
C GLY A 238 -25.06 17.23 15.72
N ALA A 239 -24.63 18.41 15.30
CA ALA A 239 -23.85 18.62 14.08
C ALA A 239 -22.45 19.15 14.41
N LEU A 240 -21.46 18.69 13.65
CA LEU A 240 -20.09 19.21 13.72
C LEU A 240 -20.07 20.64 13.16
N THR A 241 -19.49 21.57 13.91
CA THR A 241 -19.33 22.96 13.50
C THR A 241 -17.89 23.43 13.47
N GLY A 242 -16.98 22.63 14.04
CA GLY A 242 -15.56 22.91 14.06
C GLY A 242 -14.79 21.87 14.86
N ILE A 243 -13.50 22.06 14.90
CA ILE A 243 -12.55 21.26 15.67
C ILE A 243 -11.59 22.16 16.42
N ASP A 244 -11.05 21.65 17.52
CA ASP A 244 -9.94 22.28 18.24
C ASP A 244 -8.66 21.51 17.95
N THR A 245 -7.57 22.25 17.83
CA THR A 245 -6.24 21.72 17.52
C THR A 245 -5.19 22.38 18.40
N THR A 246 -3.99 21.82 18.45
CA THR A 246 -2.83 22.44 19.12
C THR A 246 -2.46 23.82 18.56
N ALA A 247 -2.94 24.16 17.36
CA ALA A 247 -2.68 25.43 16.68
C ALA A 247 -3.91 26.37 16.66
N GLY A 248 -4.96 26.04 17.43
CA GLY A 248 -6.21 26.81 17.50
C GLY A 248 -7.40 26.10 16.87
N SER A 249 -8.55 26.76 16.87
CA SER A 249 -9.81 26.19 16.38
C SER A 249 -9.95 26.38 14.86
N VAL A 250 -10.60 25.41 14.22
CA VAL A 250 -10.88 25.40 12.77
C VAL A 250 -12.37 25.12 12.57
N ALA A 251 -13.08 25.99 11.86
CA ALA A 251 -14.47 25.75 11.48
C ALA A 251 -14.54 24.69 10.37
N CYS A 252 -15.38 23.68 10.53
CA CYS A 252 -15.64 22.66 9.52
C CYS A 252 -16.95 21.91 9.80
N GLU A 253 -17.61 21.45 8.73
CA GLU A 253 -18.79 20.58 8.83
C GLU A 253 -18.47 19.13 8.49
N GLN A 254 -17.34 18.89 7.84
CA GLN A 254 -16.92 17.56 7.38
C GLN A 254 -15.53 17.24 7.90
N LEU A 255 -15.41 16.15 8.64
CA LEU A 255 -14.19 15.68 9.25
C LEU A 255 -13.95 14.20 8.90
N ILE A 256 -12.78 13.91 8.37
CA ILE A 256 -12.30 12.54 8.16
C ILE A 256 -11.23 12.25 9.20
N LEU A 257 -11.50 11.30 10.09
CA LEU A 257 -10.55 10.85 11.11
C LEU A 257 -9.73 9.69 10.55
N ALA A 258 -8.47 9.94 10.25
CA ALA A 258 -7.50 8.97 9.71
C ALA A 258 -6.27 8.84 10.61
N VAL A 259 -6.46 8.89 11.92
CA VAL A 259 -5.43 9.03 12.97
C VAL A 259 -4.60 7.77 13.22
N GLY A 260 -4.96 6.63 12.61
CA GLY A 260 -4.32 5.35 12.85
C GLY A 260 -4.65 4.75 14.22
N HIS A 261 -4.07 3.58 14.52
CA HIS A 261 -4.42 2.82 15.71
C HIS A 261 -3.70 3.30 16.99
N SER A 262 -2.62 4.09 16.87
CA SER A 262 -1.77 4.47 18.01
C SER A 262 -2.14 5.82 18.64
N ALA A 263 -3.11 6.55 18.08
CA ALA A 263 -3.55 7.85 18.59
C ALA A 263 -4.50 7.70 19.81
N ARG A 264 -3.99 7.16 20.91
CA ARG A 264 -4.80 6.83 22.12
C ARG A 264 -5.44 8.06 22.75
N ASP A 265 -4.74 9.18 22.77
CA ASP A 265 -5.26 10.47 23.21
C ASP A 265 -6.49 10.92 22.41
N THR A 266 -6.45 10.76 21.10
CA THR A 266 -7.60 11.05 20.23
C THR A 266 -8.78 10.11 20.54
N PHE A 267 -8.52 8.80 20.73
CA PHE A 267 -9.58 7.86 21.10
C PHE A 267 -10.16 8.15 22.49
N ALA A 268 -9.33 8.54 23.46
CA ALA A 268 -9.81 8.96 24.79
C ALA A 268 -10.72 10.19 24.66
N MET A 269 -10.30 11.21 23.93
CA MET A 269 -11.11 12.42 23.66
C MET A 269 -12.45 12.07 22.99
N LEU A 270 -12.47 11.20 21.99
CA LEU A 270 -13.71 10.78 21.33
C LEU A 270 -14.65 10.02 22.29
N HIS A 271 -14.07 9.20 23.18
CA HIS A 271 -14.84 8.49 24.21
C HIS A 271 -15.45 9.44 25.23
N GLU A 272 -14.68 10.41 25.70
CA GLU A 272 -15.16 11.46 26.66
C GLU A 272 -16.28 12.32 26.06
N LEU A 273 -16.24 12.54 24.75
CA LEU A 273 -17.32 13.21 24.01
C LEU A 273 -18.57 12.33 23.79
N GLY A 274 -18.55 11.08 24.26
CA GLY A 274 -19.69 10.17 24.16
C GLY A 274 -19.86 9.53 22.78
N LEU A 275 -18.84 9.57 21.90
CA LEU A 275 -18.92 8.85 20.64
C LEU A 275 -18.86 7.33 20.90
N PRO A 276 -19.68 6.52 20.22
CA PRO A 276 -19.70 5.08 20.43
C PRO A 276 -18.41 4.44 19.92
N LEU A 277 -17.68 3.81 20.83
CA LEU A 277 -16.49 3.02 20.53
C LEU A 277 -16.75 1.55 20.86
N ALA A 278 -16.27 0.65 20.01
CA ALA A 278 -16.35 -0.79 20.21
C ALA A 278 -14.96 -1.40 20.31
N CYS A 279 -14.77 -2.29 21.29
CA CYS A 279 -13.55 -3.08 21.40
C CYS A 279 -13.41 -3.99 20.17
N LYS A 280 -12.21 -4.04 19.59
CA LYS A 280 -11.90 -4.88 18.44
C LYS A 280 -10.77 -5.85 18.78
N PRO A 281 -10.88 -7.15 18.47
CA PRO A 281 -9.80 -8.08 18.69
C PRO A 281 -8.60 -7.74 17.80
N PHE A 282 -7.41 -8.02 18.30
CA PHE A 282 -6.17 -7.83 17.56
C PHE A 282 -5.23 -9.03 17.80
N SER A 283 -4.24 -9.17 16.93
CA SER A 283 -3.23 -10.22 17.03
C SER A 283 -2.03 -9.73 17.81
N VAL A 284 -1.50 -10.61 18.66
CA VAL A 284 -0.29 -10.38 19.48
C VAL A 284 0.73 -11.44 19.12
N GLY A 285 2.00 -11.07 19.02
CA GLY A 285 3.06 -12.02 18.71
C GLY A 285 4.44 -11.39 18.81
N PHE A 286 5.41 -12.12 18.30
CA PHE A 286 6.81 -11.73 18.28
C PHE A 286 7.29 -11.57 16.85
N ARG A 287 8.31 -10.75 16.63
CA ARG A 287 9.05 -10.76 15.38
C ARG A 287 10.25 -11.68 15.51
N ALA A 288 10.54 -12.40 14.42
CA ALA A 288 11.71 -13.23 14.29
C ALA A 288 12.49 -12.81 13.05
N GLU A 289 13.80 -12.81 13.11
CA GLU A 289 14.70 -12.59 11.99
C GLU A 289 15.33 -13.89 11.55
N HIS A 290 15.50 -14.05 10.24
CA HIS A 290 16.18 -15.16 9.60
C HIS A 290 17.14 -14.60 8.56
N LEU A 291 18.19 -15.34 8.25
CA LEU A 291 19.00 -15.04 7.09
C LEU A 291 18.18 -15.25 5.82
N GLN A 292 18.07 -14.24 4.97
CA GLN A 292 17.32 -14.32 3.72
C GLN A 292 17.83 -15.47 2.82
N THR A 293 19.14 -15.69 2.80
CA THR A 293 19.76 -16.78 2.05
C THR A 293 19.28 -18.17 2.46
N GLU A 294 18.95 -18.38 3.73
CA GLU A 294 18.43 -19.67 4.20
C GLU A 294 16.96 -19.86 3.77
N ILE A 295 16.17 -18.78 3.75
CA ILE A 295 14.81 -18.80 3.25
C ILE A 295 14.81 -19.06 1.74
N ASP A 296 15.66 -18.37 0.99
CA ASP A 296 15.78 -18.55 -0.46
C ASP A 296 16.20 -19.99 -0.81
N LYS A 297 17.19 -20.55 -0.12
CA LYS A 297 17.60 -21.96 -0.28
C LYS A 297 16.46 -22.93 0.03
N SER A 298 15.72 -22.67 1.10
CA SER A 298 14.59 -23.53 1.51
C SER A 298 13.46 -23.55 0.48
N LEU A 299 13.17 -22.39 -0.16
CA LEU A 299 12.05 -22.25 -1.11
C LEU A 299 12.45 -22.57 -2.55
N TYR A 300 13.65 -22.19 -2.95
CA TYR A 300 14.10 -22.30 -4.35
C TYR A 300 15.17 -23.37 -4.59
N HIS A 301 15.66 -23.99 -3.53
CA HIS A 301 16.68 -25.06 -3.56
C HIS A 301 17.89 -24.65 -4.43
N GLY A 302 18.23 -25.44 -5.42
CA GLY A 302 19.37 -25.17 -6.33
C GLY A 302 19.21 -23.94 -7.22
N ALA A 303 18.02 -23.34 -7.28
CA ALA A 303 17.78 -22.10 -8.02
C ALA A 303 17.87 -20.84 -7.14
N ALA A 304 18.19 -20.97 -5.86
CA ALA A 304 18.36 -19.83 -4.97
C ALA A 304 19.42 -18.87 -5.50
N GLY A 305 19.14 -17.56 -5.47
CA GLY A 305 20.02 -16.53 -6.03
C GLY A 305 19.87 -16.30 -7.54
N HIS A 306 18.98 -17.00 -8.23
CA HIS A 306 18.72 -16.72 -9.64
C HIS A 306 18.08 -15.32 -9.81
N PRO A 307 18.58 -14.46 -10.73
CA PRO A 307 18.17 -13.06 -10.84
C PRO A 307 16.68 -12.86 -11.22
N ALA A 308 16.06 -13.84 -11.85
CA ALA A 308 14.64 -13.80 -12.18
C ALA A 308 13.71 -14.18 -10.99
N LEU A 309 14.27 -14.65 -9.87
CA LEU A 309 13.50 -15.01 -8.68
C LEU A 309 13.44 -13.83 -7.71
N PRO A 310 12.26 -13.53 -7.14
CA PRO A 310 12.16 -12.59 -6.02
C PRO A 310 12.81 -13.20 -4.77
N LYS A 311 13.11 -12.38 -3.78
CA LYS A 311 13.48 -12.87 -2.45
C LYS A 311 12.38 -13.78 -1.90
N GLY A 312 12.78 -14.89 -1.30
CA GLY A 312 11.86 -15.88 -0.74
C GLY A 312 11.07 -15.30 0.44
N GLU A 313 9.79 -15.60 0.48
CA GLU A 313 8.92 -15.30 1.61
C GLU A 313 7.94 -16.44 1.88
N TYR A 314 7.58 -16.63 3.12
CA TYR A 314 6.63 -17.67 3.53
C TYR A 314 5.46 -17.07 4.30
N GLN A 315 4.36 -17.79 4.30
CA GLN A 315 3.19 -17.51 5.13
C GLN A 315 2.64 -18.84 5.65
N LEU A 316 2.62 -18.96 6.98
CA LEU A 316 2.18 -20.17 7.66
C LEU A 316 0.98 -19.85 8.54
N SER A 317 0.08 -20.80 8.70
CA SER A 317 -1.02 -20.72 9.65
C SER A 317 -1.35 -22.11 10.19
N GLN A 318 -1.64 -22.20 11.49
CA GLN A 318 -1.99 -23.43 12.16
C GLN A 318 -3.11 -23.16 13.17
N HIS A 319 -4.15 -23.94 13.09
CA HIS A 319 -5.16 -24.00 14.14
C HIS A 319 -4.66 -24.86 15.28
N VAL A 320 -4.69 -24.31 16.48
CA VAL A 320 -4.29 -25.03 17.71
C VAL A 320 -5.52 -25.37 18.54
N SER A 321 -5.36 -26.26 19.50
CA SER A 321 -6.44 -26.65 20.43
C SER A 321 -7.04 -25.41 21.12
N GLY A 322 -8.37 -25.40 21.31
CA GLY A 322 -9.08 -24.27 21.91
C GLY A 322 -9.53 -23.19 20.94
N GLY A 323 -9.54 -23.47 19.63
CA GLY A 323 -10.10 -22.57 18.61
C GLY A 323 -9.21 -21.36 18.26
N ARG A 324 -8.00 -21.30 18.76
CA ARG A 324 -7.03 -20.24 18.42
C ARG A 324 -6.33 -20.56 17.11
N CYS A 325 -5.90 -19.51 16.42
CA CYS A 325 -5.05 -19.64 15.24
C CYS A 325 -3.72 -18.95 15.51
N VAL A 326 -2.63 -19.67 15.26
CA VAL A 326 -1.26 -19.13 15.22
C VAL A 326 -0.90 -18.97 13.75
N TYR A 327 -0.39 -17.81 13.36
CA TYR A 327 -0.02 -17.57 11.99
C TYR A 327 1.16 -16.61 11.89
N THR A 328 1.93 -16.74 10.81
CA THR A 328 2.92 -15.72 10.47
C THR A 328 2.22 -14.53 9.83
N PHE A 329 2.63 -13.34 10.22
CA PHE A 329 2.26 -12.12 9.51
C PHE A 329 3.06 -12.01 8.20
N CYS A 330 2.94 -10.90 7.48
CA CYS A 330 3.78 -10.70 6.30
C CYS A 330 5.26 -10.67 6.71
N MET A 331 6.09 -11.39 5.96
CA MET A 331 7.54 -11.32 6.07
C MET A 331 8.03 -10.07 5.35
N CYS A 332 9.12 -9.45 5.83
CA CYS A 332 9.83 -8.36 5.16
C CYS A 332 11.12 -8.94 4.56
N PRO A 333 11.12 -9.39 3.30
CA PRO A 333 12.29 -10.02 2.68
C PRO A 333 13.48 -9.07 2.64
N GLY A 334 14.64 -9.52 3.14
CA GLY A 334 15.85 -8.70 3.25
C GLY A 334 15.76 -7.54 4.25
N GLY A 335 14.71 -7.52 5.08
CA GLY A 335 14.48 -6.47 6.06
C GLY A 335 14.99 -6.82 7.46
N THR A 336 14.92 -5.84 8.35
CA THR A 336 15.27 -5.95 9.77
C THR A 336 14.11 -5.57 10.66
N VAL A 337 14.15 -6.03 11.92
CA VAL A 337 13.22 -5.58 12.95
C VAL A 337 13.63 -4.17 13.42
N CYS A 338 12.67 -3.25 13.47
CA CYS A 338 12.88 -1.90 13.96
C CYS A 338 11.98 -1.59 15.17
N ALA A 339 12.46 -0.72 16.06
CA ALA A 339 11.67 -0.23 17.18
C ALA A 339 10.59 0.74 16.68
N ALA A 340 9.33 0.48 17.03
CA ALA A 340 8.17 1.22 16.57
C ALA A 340 7.30 1.76 17.72
N ALA A 341 7.90 2.01 18.88
CA ALA A 341 7.21 2.63 20.00
C ALA A 341 6.68 4.01 19.63
N SER A 342 5.53 4.36 20.18
CA SER A 342 4.90 5.69 20.07
C SER A 342 4.64 6.34 21.42
N GLU A 343 4.98 5.63 22.50
CA GLU A 343 4.80 6.07 23.89
C GLU A 343 6.03 5.66 24.71
N GLU A 344 6.35 6.47 25.70
CA GLU A 344 7.40 6.17 26.66
C GLU A 344 7.14 4.84 27.37
N GLY A 345 8.18 4.01 27.55
CA GLY A 345 8.08 2.69 28.17
C GLY A 345 7.37 1.63 27.31
N GLY A 346 6.87 1.98 26.15
CA GLY A 346 6.23 1.05 25.21
C GLY A 346 7.25 0.26 24.41
N VAL A 347 7.03 -1.05 24.23
CA VAL A 347 7.83 -1.92 23.37
C VAL A 347 6.96 -2.44 22.24
N VAL A 348 7.13 -1.85 21.06
CA VAL A 348 6.46 -2.27 19.82
C VAL A 348 7.51 -2.40 18.73
N THR A 349 7.39 -3.41 17.90
CA THR A 349 8.32 -3.65 16.79
C THR A 349 7.61 -3.67 15.44
N ASN A 350 8.30 -3.21 14.41
CA ASN A 350 7.90 -3.33 13.02
C ASN A 350 9.03 -3.95 12.20
N GLY A 351 8.76 -4.35 10.95
CA GLY A 351 9.78 -4.74 9.98
C GLY A 351 9.94 -3.66 8.93
N MET A 352 11.15 -3.38 8.54
CA MET A 352 11.49 -2.42 7.51
C MET A 352 12.48 -3.03 6.52
N SER A 353 12.28 -2.79 5.23
CA SER A 353 13.23 -3.14 4.17
C SER A 353 13.30 -2.04 3.13
N CYS A 354 14.47 -1.87 2.51
CA CYS A 354 14.70 -0.93 1.42
C CYS A 354 14.91 -1.69 0.11
N LEU A 355 14.37 -1.20 -0.99
CA LEU A 355 14.50 -1.86 -2.28
C LEU A 355 15.97 -1.85 -2.77
N LEU A 356 16.66 -0.73 -2.56
CA LEU A 356 18.06 -0.55 -2.98
C LEU A 356 19.07 -1.36 -2.16
N TYR A 357 18.78 -1.61 -0.87
CA TYR A 357 19.69 -2.36 0.02
C TYR A 357 19.47 -3.88 0.01
N THR A 358 18.38 -4.35 -0.59
CA THR A 358 18.11 -5.79 -0.67
C THR A 358 18.82 -6.49 -1.84
N SER A 359 19.46 -5.72 -2.74
CA SER A 359 20.23 -6.26 -3.86
C SER A 359 21.63 -6.73 -3.45
N ASP A 360 22.19 -6.20 -2.34
CA ASP A 360 23.59 -6.40 -1.93
C ASP A 360 23.77 -7.10 -0.56
N ALA A 361 22.71 -7.56 0.07
CA ALA A 361 22.74 -8.23 1.37
C ALA A 361 22.64 -9.76 1.29
#